data_e979333f78910d21a98b51df7d19d9df
#
_entry.id   e979333f78910d21a98b51df7d19d9df
#
_cell.length_a   1.000
_cell.length_b   1.000
_cell.length_c   1.000
_cell.angle_alpha   90.00
_cell.angle_beta   90.00
_cell.angle_gamma   90.00
#
_symmetry.space_group_name_H-M   'P 1'
#
loop_
_entity.id
_entity.type
_entity.pdbx_description
1 polymer ?
#
loop_
_entity_poly.entity_id
_entity_poly.type
_entity_poly.pdbx_seq_one_letter_code
_entity_poly.pdbx_strand_id
1 'polypeptide(L)'
;VTDRIVTMHNEFTVDVTGTVTTGKHITPENDLNPVYKYPTHYTKCGAELDRMFDRIQVGISDDAVDTALKFTRAIRANIVYKSGSTSVITTAEEALLNGAGVCQDYSHILLALLRKAGIPCRYVVGMMVGEGETHAWVEVYQDGNWHGVDPTNNRLADENYIIISRGRDFADCGINRGLLTGGGMQTQTVSLKVTKR
;
A
#
# COMPACT_ATOMS: atom_id res chain seq x y z
N VAL A 1 5.52 16.54 -11.47
CA VAL A 1 5.84 17.99 -11.40
C VAL A 1 6.99 18.12 -10.43
N THR A 2 8.00 18.91 -10.80
CA THR A 2 9.14 19.21 -9.93
C THR A 2 9.17 20.73 -9.75
N ASP A 3 8.97 21.18 -8.53
CA ASP A 3 9.06 22.57 -8.16
C ASP A 3 10.38 22.82 -7.43
N ARG A 4 11.03 23.96 -7.74
CA ARG A 4 12.25 24.38 -7.09
C ARG A 4 12.06 25.78 -6.51
N ILE A 5 12.15 25.88 -5.19
CA ILE A 5 12.12 27.17 -4.49
C ILE A 5 13.54 27.47 -4.01
N VAL A 6 14.07 28.61 -4.41
CA VAL A 6 15.45 29.02 -4.13
C VAL A 6 15.56 30.14 -3.09
N THR A 7 14.43 30.66 -2.63
CA THR A 7 14.37 31.71 -1.60
C THR A 7 14.17 31.09 -0.22
N MET A 8 14.71 31.72 0.81
CA MET A 8 14.42 31.32 2.20
C MET A 8 12.93 31.49 2.48
N HIS A 9 12.33 30.46 3.05
CA HIS A 9 10.91 30.43 3.43
C HIS A 9 10.74 29.60 4.70
N ASN A 10 9.72 29.93 5.47
CA ASN A 10 9.36 29.21 6.69
C ASN A 10 8.17 28.25 6.47
N GLU A 11 7.46 28.43 5.36
CA GLU A 11 6.30 27.61 5.02
C GLU A 11 6.24 27.44 3.49
N PHE A 12 5.79 26.28 3.07
CA PHE A 12 5.55 25.94 1.68
C PHE A 12 4.26 25.11 1.58
N THR A 13 3.29 25.58 0.84
CA THR A 13 2.01 24.89 0.64
C THR A 13 1.82 24.56 -0.83
N VAL A 14 1.35 23.35 -1.11
CA VAL A 14 0.92 22.92 -2.45
C VAL A 14 -0.53 22.49 -2.39
N ASP A 15 -1.38 23.20 -3.12
CA ASP A 15 -2.78 22.85 -3.29
C ASP A 15 -2.99 22.28 -4.70
N VAL A 16 -3.58 21.08 -4.76
CA VAL A 16 -3.91 20.42 -6.02
C VAL A 16 -5.39 20.10 -6.05
N THR A 17 -6.08 20.59 -7.07
CA THR A 17 -7.48 20.26 -7.32
C THR A 17 -7.65 19.67 -8.71
N GLY A 18 -8.57 18.71 -8.86
CA GLY A 18 -8.81 18.07 -10.14
C GLY A 18 -10.09 17.23 -10.14
N THR A 19 -10.43 16.71 -11.29
CA THR A 19 -11.51 15.75 -11.48
C THR A 19 -10.95 14.52 -12.19
N VAL A 20 -11.28 13.34 -11.68
CA VAL A 20 -10.87 12.08 -12.29
C VAL A 20 -12.11 11.21 -12.55
N THR A 21 -12.06 10.44 -13.62
CA THR A 21 -13.07 9.40 -13.88
C THR A 21 -12.46 8.06 -13.45
N THR A 22 -13.12 7.40 -12.54
CA THR A 22 -12.72 6.05 -12.08
C THR A 22 -13.58 4.99 -12.76
N GLY A 23 -13.06 3.76 -12.79
CA GLY A 23 -13.75 2.58 -13.31
C GLY A 23 -13.53 1.37 -12.41
N LYS A 24 -13.83 0.19 -12.92
CA LYS A 24 -13.50 -1.06 -12.20
C LYS A 24 -12.00 -1.19 -12.00
N HIS A 25 -11.58 -1.55 -10.79
CA HIS A 25 -10.17 -1.82 -10.45
C HIS A 25 -9.75 -3.23 -10.92
N ILE A 26 -9.93 -3.48 -12.21
CA ILE A 26 -9.41 -4.65 -12.93
C ILE A 26 -8.61 -4.10 -14.09
N THR A 27 -7.29 -4.25 -14.01
CA THR A 27 -6.37 -3.72 -15.03
C THR A 27 -5.76 -4.89 -15.81
N PRO A 28 -6.05 -5.04 -17.11
CA PRO A 28 -5.45 -6.09 -17.92
C PRO A 28 -3.94 -5.83 -18.12
N GLU A 29 -3.16 -6.90 -18.04
CA GLU A 29 -1.73 -6.87 -18.33
C GLU A 29 -1.30 -8.25 -18.83
N ASN A 30 -0.91 -8.35 -20.10
CA ASN A 30 -0.56 -9.63 -20.72
C ASN A 30 0.89 -10.06 -20.43
N ASP A 31 1.80 -9.11 -20.20
CA ASP A 31 3.21 -9.35 -19.93
C ASP A 31 3.55 -9.06 -18.46
N LEU A 32 3.30 -10.04 -17.62
CA LEU A 32 3.59 -9.93 -16.19
C LEU A 32 5.10 -9.78 -15.95
N ASN A 33 5.51 -8.64 -15.40
CA ASN A 33 6.88 -8.46 -14.97
C ASN A 33 7.16 -9.36 -13.74
N PRO A 34 8.12 -10.31 -13.85
CA PRO A 34 8.42 -11.26 -12.79
C PRO A 34 8.87 -10.61 -11.48
N VAL A 35 9.30 -9.35 -11.49
CA VAL A 35 9.72 -8.61 -10.29
C VAL A 35 8.63 -8.58 -9.21
N TYR A 36 7.35 -8.66 -9.59
CA TYR A 36 6.23 -8.66 -8.66
C TYR A 36 6.03 -9.96 -7.86
N LYS A 37 6.81 -11.00 -8.16
CA LYS A 37 6.85 -12.26 -7.40
C LYS A 37 7.87 -12.26 -6.27
N TYR A 38 8.82 -11.32 -6.29
CA TYR A 38 9.96 -11.36 -5.38
C TYR A 38 9.80 -10.38 -4.20
N PRO A 39 10.23 -10.78 -3.01
CA PRO A 39 10.22 -9.90 -1.85
C PRO A 39 11.21 -8.74 -2.03
N THR A 40 10.91 -7.64 -1.36
CA THR A 40 11.79 -6.48 -1.23
C THR A 40 12.29 -6.39 0.21
N HIS A 41 13.09 -5.35 0.51
CA HIS A 41 13.48 -5.07 1.89
C HIS A 41 12.27 -4.96 2.82
N TYR A 42 11.21 -4.24 2.39
CA TYR A 42 10.01 -4.01 3.20
C TYR A 42 9.08 -5.23 3.34
N THR A 43 9.16 -6.16 2.39
CA THR A 43 8.22 -7.28 2.28
C THR A 43 8.88 -8.66 2.41
N LYS A 44 10.13 -8.69 2.91
CA LYS A 44 10.81 -9.93 3.23
C LYS A 44 10.22 -10.54 4.49
N CYS A 45 9.88 -11.84 4.43
CA CYS A 45 9.44 -12.57 5.61
C CYS A 45 10.59 -12.80 6.58
N GLY A 46 10.29 -12.60 7.85
CA GLY A 46 11.05 -13.05 8.99
C GLY A 46 10.26 -14.12 9.75
N ALA A 47 10.65 -14.41 10.98
CA ALA A 47 10.11 -15.52 11.74
C ALA A 47 8.62 -15.39 12.08
N GLU A 48 8.10 -14.16 12.32
CA GLU A 48 6.70 -13.96 12.63
C GLU A 48 5.80 -14.11 11.40
N LEU A 49 6.20 -13.54 10.27
CA LEU A 49 5.50 -13.73 9.00
C LEU A 49 5.54 -15.19 8.55
N ASP A 50 6.64 -15.88 8.77
CA ASP A 50 6.74 -17.32 8.48
C ASP A 50 5.77 -18.12 9.34
N ARG A 51 5.73 -17.88 10.65
CA ARG A 51 4.76 -18.53 11.56
C ARG A 51 3.30 -18.19 11.20
N MET A 52 3.04 -16.94 10.82
CA MET A 52 1.71 -16.54 10.37
C MET A 52 1.32 -17.28 9.09
N PHE A 53 2.22 -17.31 8.10
CA PHE A 53 1.99 -18.00 6.83
C PHE A 53 1.70 -19.48 7.04
N ASP A 54 2.50 -20.18 7.87
CA ASP A 54 2.33 -21.60 8.15
C ASP A 54 0.95 -21.93 8.75
N ARG A 55 0.39 -21.01 9.56
CA ARG A 55 -0.96 -21.18 10.12
C ARG A 55 -2.08 -20.97 9.10
N ILE A 56 -1.88 -20.07 8.11
CA ILE A 56 -2.95 -19.66 7.18
C ILE A 56 -2.86 -20.30 5.81
N GLN A 57 -1.72 -20.93 5.46
CA GLN A 57 -1.52 -21.57 4.16
C GLN A 57 -2.46 -22.76 3.90
N VAL A 58 -3.03 -23.35 4.94
CA VAL A 58 -4.04 -24.39 4.81
C VAL A 58 -5.29 -23.75 4.21
N GLY A 59 -5.54 -24.04 2.91
CA GLY A 59 -6.66 -23.48 2.16
C GLY A 59 -6.28 -22.30 1.25
N ILE A 60 -5.01 -22.16 0.86
CA ILE A 60 -4.64 -21.41 -0.34
C ILE A 60 -5.42 -22.06 -1.49
N SER A 61 -6.18 -21.24 -2.20
CA SER A 61 -6.94 -21.65 -3.37
C SER A 61 -6.19 -21.26 -4.65
N ASP A 62 -6.56 -21.86 -5.78
CA ASP A 62 -6.06 -21.42 -7.09
C ASP A 62 -6.53 -20.01 -7.45
N ASP A 63 -7.53 -19.48 -6.73
CA ASP A 63 -8.00 -18.11 -6.84
C ASP A 63 -7.13 -17.17 -5.98
N ALA A 64 -6.33 -16.35 -6.64
CA ALA A 64 -5.40 -15.43 -5.99
C ALA A 64 -6.13 -14.31 -5.22
N VAL A 65 -7.29 -13.88 -5.71
CA VAL A 65 -8.12 -12.84 -5.06
C VAL A 65 -8.72 -13.38 -3.77
N ASP A 66 -9.29 -14.61 -3.80
CA ASP A 66 -9.82 -15.25 -2.60
C ASP A 66 -8.72 -15.49 -1.56
N THR A 67 -7.55 -15.96 -2.00
CA THR A 67 -6.37 -16.12 -1.14
C THR A 67 -5.95 -14.79 -0.49
N ALA A 68 -5.92 -13.70 -1.26
CA ALA A 68 -5.60 -12.37 -0.72
C ALA A 68 -6.62 -11.91 0.32
N LEU A 69 -7.90 -12.13 0.11
CA LEU A 69 -8.95 -11.81 1.09
C LEU A 69 -8.86 -12.67 2.34
N LYS A 70 -8.47 -13.95 2.23
CA LYS A 70 -8.19 -14.82 3.41
C LYS A 70 -7.01 -14.30 4.22
N PHE A 71 -5.91 -13.94 3.55
CA PHE A 71 -4.75 -13.37 4.22
C PHE A 71 -5.07 -12.03 4.87
N THR A 72 -5.86 -11.19 4.22
CA THR A 72 -6.35 -9.92 4.78
C THR A 72 -7.09 -10.12 6.10
N ARG A 73 -8.00 -11.10 6.16
CA ARG A 73 -8.71 -11.44 7.43
C ARG A 73 -7.75 -11.85 8.53
N ALA A 74 -6.74 -12.65 8.20
CA ALA A 74 -5.73 -13.07 9.16
C ALA A 74 -4.86 -11.90 9.65
N ILE A 75 -4.45 -11.00 8.75
CA ILE A 75 -3.71 -9.77 9.10
C ILE A 75 -4.51 -8.95 10.11
N ARG A 76 -5.78 -8.67 9.80
CA ARG A 76 -6.67 -7.88 10.66
C ARG A 76 -6.94 -8.51 12.04
N ALA A 77 -6.82 -9.82 12.16
CA ALA A 77 -6.92 -10.51 13.44
C ALA A 77 -5.64 -10.40 14.30
N ASN A 78 -4.51 -10.02 13.70
CA ASN A 78 -3.21 -9.98 14.37
C ASN A 78 -2.66 -8.57 14.59
N ILE A 79 -3.11 -7.56 13.84
CA ILE A 79 -2.67 -6.17 13.99
C ILE A 79 -3.86 -5.21 14.10
N VAL A 80 -3.67 -4.12 14.86
CA VAL A 80 -4.66 -3.07 15.07
C VAL A 80 -4.27 -1.84 14.26
N TYR A 81 -5.25 -1.21 13.60
CA TYR A 81 -5.01 0.06 12.92
C TYR A 81 -4.75 1.18 13.94
N LYS A 82 -3.56 1.78 13.88
CA LYS A 82 -3.15 2.83 14.81
C LYS A 82 -2.18 3.80 14.14
N SER A 83 -2.61 5.03 13.93
CA SER A 83 -1.75 6.10 13.44
C SER A 83 -0.59 6.36 14.40
N GLY A 84 0.60 6.66 13.84
CA GLY A 84 1.81 6.94 14.61
C GLY A 84 2.46 5.74 15.30
N SER A 85 1.97 4.51 15.06
CA SER A 85 2.58 3.28 15.62
C SER A 85 3.80 2.79 14.84
N THR A 86 3.93 3.21 13.61
CA THR A 86 4.98 2.81 12.65
C THR A 86 5.50 4.05 11.92
N SER A 87 6.54 3.87 11.13
CA SER A 87 7.12 4.89 10.27
C SER A 87 7.22 4.37 8.82
N VAL A 88 7.55 5.25 7.89
CA VAL A 88 7.70 4.91 6.47
C VAL A 88 8.78 3.86 6.18
N ILE A 89 9.71 3.64 7.11
CA ILE A 89 10.77 2.63 6.99
C ILE A 89 10.44 1.31 7.69
N THR A 90 9.29 1.20 8.35
CA THR A 90 8.86 -0.02 9.03
C THR A 90 8.61 -1.15 8.03
N THR A 91 9.22 -2.29 8.28
CA THR A 91 9.04 -3.50 7.46
C THR A 91 7.77 -4.26 7.83
N ALA A 92 7.31 -5.15 6.95
CA ALA A 92 6.17 -6.01 7.21
C ALA A 92 6.34 -6.88 8.47
N GLU A 93 7.55 -7.39 8.69
CA GLU A 93 7.90 -8.18 9.87
C GLU A 93 7.80 -7.37 11.16
N GLU A 94 8.38 -6.16 11.17
CA GLU A 94 8.32 -5.26 12.33
C GLU A 94 6.90 -4.81 12.64
N ALA A 95 6.09 -4.50 11.63
CA ALA A 95 4.69 -4.12 11.80
C ALA A 95 3.88 -5.26 12.44
N LEU A 96 4.09 -6.51 12.00
CA LEU A 96 3.43 -7.67 12.57
C LEU A 96 3.87 -7.91 14.02
N LEU A 97 5.18 -7.78 14.32
CA LEU A 97 5.72 -7.88 15.69
C LEU A 97 5.14 -6.79 16.61
N ASN A 98 4.98 -5.58 16.11
CA ASN A 98 4.42 -4.46 16.87
C ASN A 98 2.91 -4.63 17.17
N GLY A 99 2.22 -5.50 16.43
CA GLY A 99 0.78 -5.72 16.57
C GLY A 99 -0.08 -4.49 16.20
N ALA A 100 0.50 -3.47 15.58
CA ALA A 100 -0.18 -2.24 15.18
C ALA A 100 0.49 -1.63 13.95
N GLY A 101 -0.30 -0.96 13.11
CA GLY A 101 0.19 -0.32 11.91
C GLY A 101 -0.87 0.50 11.19
N VAL A 102 -0.51 1.08 10.06
CA VAL A 102 -1.38 1.84 9.16
C VAL A 102 -1.55 1.12 7.81
N CYS A 103 -2.24 1.72 6.85
CA CYS A 103 -2.53 1.11 5.55
C CYS A 103 -1.27 0.61 4.81
N GLN A 104 -0.14 1.30 4.94
CA GLN A 104 1.16 0.87 4.40
C GLN A 104 1.58 -0.48 5.00
N ASP A 105 1.48 -0.63 6.31
CA ASP A 105 1.91 -1.84 7.03
C ASP A 105 1.03 -3.04 6.68
N TYR A 106 -0.30 -2.84 6.67
CA TYR A 106 -1.25 -3.87 6.22
C TYR A 106 -0.93 -4.35 4.80
N SER A 107 -0.62 -3.40 3.90
CA SER A 107 -0.27 -3.70 2.51
C SER A 107 1.07 -4.44 2.40
N HIS A 108 2.09 -4.03 3.16
CA HIS A 108 3.39 -4.71 3.16
C HIS A 108 3.30 -6.14 3.70
N ILE A 109 2.51 -6.38 4.76
CA ILE A 109 2.28 -7.73 5.29
C ILE A 109 1.56 -8.59 4.24
N LEU A 110 0.50 -8.06 3.60
CA LEU A 110 -0.21 -8.80 2.55
C LEU A 110 0.71 -9.14 1.37
N LEU A 111 1.53 -8.19 0.90
CA LEU A 111 2.53 -8.43 -0.15
C LEU A 111 3.52 -9.53 0.22
N ALA A 112 4.02 -9.52 1.47
CA ALA A 112 4.95 -10.53 1.95
C ALA A 112 4.35 -11.94 1.92
N LEU A 113 3.12 -12.09 2.42
CA LEU A 113 2.41 -13.37 2.46
C LEU A 113 2.04 -13.87 1.05
N LEU A 114 1.57 -12.98 0.15
CA LEU A 114 1.23 -13.34 -1.22
C LEU A 114 2.47 -13.79 -2.01
N ARG A 115 3.59 -13.08 -1.90
CA ARG A 115 4.85 -13.46 -2.54
C ARG A 115 5.39 -14.79 -2.02
N LYS A 116 5.27 -15.03 -0.72
CA LYS A 116 5.60 -16.33 -0.11
C LYS A 116 4.72 -17.46 -0.66
N ALA A 117 3.46 -17.18 -0.97
CA ALA A 117 2.54 -18.10 -1.65
C ALA A 117 2.82 -18.23 -3.17
N GLY A 118 3.80 -17.48 -3.73
CA GLY A 118 4.09 -17.47 -5.16
C GLY A 118 3.11 -16.65 -6.01
N ILE A 119 2.22 -15.89 -5.38
CA ILE A 119 1.21 -15.06 -6.05
C ILE A 119 1.84 -13.70 -6.41
N PRO A 120 1.85 -13.32 -7.71
CA PRO A 120 2.34 -12.02 -8.13
C PRO A 120 1.45 -10.90 -7.57
N CYS A 121 2.07 -9.90 -6.94
CA CYS A 121 1.33 -8.81 -6.35
C CYS A 121 2.16 -7.52 -6.35
N ARG A 122 1.46 -6.38 -6.38
CA ARG A 122 2.09 -5.06 -6.36
C ARG A 122 1.42 -4.11 -5.38
N TYR A 123 2.21 -3.22 -4.84
CA TYR A 123 1.79 -2.13 -3.96
C TYR A 123 1.13 -1.04 -4.77
N VAL A 124 0.07 -0.48 -4.24
CA VAL A 124 -0.61 0.68 -4.81
C VAL A 124 -0.74 1.76 -3.76
N VAL A 125 -0.48 3.00 -4.16
CA VAL A 125 -0.78 4.18 -3.37
C VAL A 125 -1.74 5.07 -4.14
N GLY A 126 -2.67 5.67 -3.41
CA GLY A 126 -3.67 6.52 -4.02
C GLY A 126 -4.55 7.22 -3.00
N MET A 127 -5.79 7.45 -3.38
CA MET A 127 -6.78 8.17 -2.60
C MET A 127 -8.08 7.38 -2.56
N MET A 128 -8.84 7.55 -1.50
CA MET A 128 -10.21 7.04 -1.39
C MET A 128 -11.21 8.18 -1.28
N VAL A 129 -12.44 7.94 -1.70
CA VAL A 129 -13.56 8.83 -1.40
C VAL A 129 -13.68 9.03 0.11
N GLY A 130 -13.69 10.30 0.54
CA GLY A 130 -13.68 10.70 1.94
C GLY A 130 -12.69 11.83 2.23
N GLU A 131 -12.46 12.08 3.49
CA GLU A 131 -11.46 13.02 3.98
C GLU A 131 -10.38 12.27 4.76
N GLY A 132 -9.11 12.69 4.66
CA GLY A 132 -8.00 12.08 5.37
C GLY A 132 -6.66 12.28 4.69
N GLU A 133 -5.90 11.21 4.59
CA GLU A 133 -4.58 11.15 3.97
C GLU A 133 -4.61 10.21 2.76
N THR A 134 -3.45 10.03 2.14
CA THR A 134 -3.28 9.02 1.09
C THR A 134 -3.51 7.62 1.63
N HIS A 135 -3.96 6.72 0.78
CA HIS A 135 -4.26 5.34 1.12
C HIS A 135 -3.38 4.36 0.36
N ALA A 136 -3.11 3.22 0.97
CA ALA A 136 -2.34 2.15 0.36
C ALA A 136 -3.15 0.84 0.33
N TRP A 137 -3.00 0.09 -0.77
CA TRP A 137 -3.57 -1.23 -0.94
C TRP A 137 -2.70 -2.11 -1.83
N VAL A 138 -3.17 -3.29 -2.18
CA VAL A 138 -2.44 -4.27 -2.99
C VAL A 138 -3.25 -4.61 -4.23
N GLU A 139 -2.58 -4.78 -5.36
CA GLU A 139 -3.16 -5.45 -6.51
C GLU A 139 -2.53 -6.85 -6.63
N VAL A 140 -3.37 -7.87 -6.84
CA VAL A 140 -2.98 -9.26 -7.10
C VAL A 140 -3.24 -9.62 -8.55
N TYR A 141 -2.35 -10.42 -9.13
CA TYR A 141 -2.46 -10.82 -10.52
C TYR A 141 -3.15 -12.17 -10.64
N GLN A 142 -4.21 -12.22 -11.45
CA GLN A 142 -4.96 -13.43 -11.76
C GLN A 142 -5.53 -13.35 -13.17
N ASP A 143 -5.38 -14.41 -13.94
CA ASP A 143 -5.99 -14.60 -15.28
C ASP A 143 -5.77 -13.40 -16.23
N GLY A 144 -4.53 -12.91 -16.30
CA GLY A 144 -4.19 -11.79 -17.17
C GLY A 144 -4.62 -10.41 -16.65
N ASN A 145 -5.08 -10.31 -15.40
CA ASN A 145 -5.59 -9.06 -14.83
C ASN A 145 -5.04 -8.79 -13.42
N TRP A 146 -4.94 -7.50 -13.09
CA TRP A 146 -4.68 -7.04 -11.74
C TRP A 146 -6.00 -6.71 -11.03
N HIS A 147 -6.18 -7.22 -9.82
CA HIS A 147 -7.35 -7.03 -8.98
C HIS A 147 -6.96 -6.32 -7.68
N GLY A 148 -7.60 -5.20 -7.38
CA GLY A 148 -7.32 -4.42 -6.17
C GLY A 148 -7.92 -5.08 -4.93
N VAL A 149 -7.10 -5.27 -3.89
CA VAL A 149 -7.49 -5.79 -2.57
C VAL A 149 -6.99 -4.83 -1.50
N ASP A 150 -7.89 -4.32 -0.68
CA ASP A 150 -7.58 -3.42 0.42
C ASP A 150 -7.51 -4.19 1.75
N PRO A 151 -6.31 -4.45 2.28
CA PRO A 151 -6.16 -5.20 3.53
C PRO A 151 -6.58 -4.41 4.76
N THR A 152 -6.60 -3.09 4.70
CA THR A 152 -7.04 -2.24 5.81
C THR A 152 -8.55 -2.35 6.00
N ASN A 153 -9.31 -2.31 4.92
CA ASN A 153 -10.77 -2.33 4.92
C ASN A 153 -11.38 -3.71 4.66
N ASN A 154 -10.57 -4.73 4.40
CA ASN A 154 -10.98 -6.11 4.10
C ASN A 154 -12.00 -6.20 2.95
N ARG A 155 -11.68 -5.56 1.83
CA ARG A 155 -12.55 -5.53 0.65
C ARG A 155 -11.76 -5.43 -0.66
N LEU A 156 -12.43 -5.62 -1.76
CA LEU A 156 -11.90 -5.27 -3.07
C LEU A 156 -11.93 -3.76 -3.28
N ALA A 157 -10.93 -3.25 -3.99
CA ALA A 157 -10.95 -1.87 -4.44
C ALA A 157 -12.01 -1.71 -5.54
N ASP A 158 -12.78 -0.65 -5.44
CA ASP A 158 -13.87 -0.30 -6.35
C ASP A 158 -13.68 1.11 -6.93
N GLU A 159 -14.70 1.65 -7.58
CA GLU A 159 -14.64 3.00 -8.16
C GLU A 159 -14.43 4.14 -7.16
N ASN A 160 -14.43 3.85 -5.86
CA ASN A 160 -14.11 4.83 -4.82
C ASN A 160 -12.61 5.03 -4.61
N TYR A 161 -11.78 4.25 -5.31
CA TYR A 161 -10.33 4.33 -5.21
C TYR A 161 -9.73 5.03 -6.42
N ILE A 162 -8.79 5.94 -6.20
CA ILE A 162 -8.05 6.66 -7.23
C ILE A 162 -6.59 6.25 -7.13
N ILE A 163 -6.07 5.60 -8.17
CA ILE A 163 -4.67 5.15 -8.21
C ILE A 163 -3.77 6.31 -8.60
N ILE A 164 -2.69 6.53 -7.83
CA ILE A 164 -1.64 7.49 -8.13
C ILE A 164 -0.39 6.80 -8.63
N SER A 165 0.05 5.73 -7.93
CA SER A 165 1.27 5.02 -8.29
C SER A 165 1.17 3.54 -7.94
N ARG A 166 1.92 2.73 -8.68
CA ARG A 166 2.09 1.30 -8.49
C ARG A 166 3.56 0.94 -8.41
N GLY A 167 3.91 -0.03 -7.58
CA GLY A 167 5.29 -0.47 -7.42
C GLY A 167 5.41 -1.78 -6.65
N ARG A 168 6.63 -2.17 -6.33
CA ARG A 168 6.87 -3.39 -5.53
C ARG A 168 6.52 -3.21 -4.07
N ASP A 169 6.74 -1.99 -3.56
CA ASP A 169 6.46 -1.57 -2.18
C ASP A 169 6.38 -0.04 -2.11
N PHE A 170 6.32 0.52 -0.90
CA PHE A 170 6.28 1.96 -0.67
C PHE A 170 7.47 2.71 -1.27
N ALA A 171 8.68 2.13 -1.32
CA ALA A 171 9.85 2.83 -1.84
C ALA A 171 9.75 3.18 -3.33
N ASP A 172 9.02 2.36 -4.10
CA ASP A 172 8.75 2.63 -5.50
C ASP A 172 7.61 3.67 -5.69
N CYS A 173 6.77 3.87 -4.67
CA CYS A 173 5.51 4.63 -4.76
C CYS A 173 5.48 5.92 -3.93
N GLY A 174 6.63 6.46 -3.53
CA GLY A 174 6.68 7.69 -2.76
C GLY A 174 6.01 8.87 -3.50
N ILE A 175 4.92 9.40 -2.95
CA ILE A 175 4.14 10.49 -3.56
C ILE A 175 4.86 11.83 -3.40
N ASN A 176 5.42 12.07 -2.22
CA ASN A 176 6.11 13.30 -1.89
C ASN A 176 7.60 13.02 -1.68
N ARG A 177 8.41 13.46 -2.60
CA ARG A 177 9.87 13.44 -2.48
C ARG A 177 10.39 14.85 -2.63
N GLY A 178 11.10 15.34 -1.61
CA GLY A 178 11.72 16.67 -1.64
C GLY A 178 13.11 16.63 -1.04
N LEU A 179 13.98 17.49 -1.51
CA LEU A 179 15.25 17.80 -0.90
C LEU A 179 15.16 19.20 -0.33
N LEU A 180 15.33 19.33 0.97
CA LEU A 180 15.40 20.60 1.67
C LEU A 180 16.83 20.83 2.13
N THR A 181 17.33 22.02 1.87
CA THR A 181 18.63 22.49 2.37
C THR A 181 18.37 23.59 3.39
N GLY A 182 18.84 23.40 4.62
CA GLY A 182 18.65 24.36 5.71
C GLY A 182 18.67 23.64 7.07
N GLY A 183 18.65 24.39 8.13
CA GLY A 183 18.58 23.87 9.51
C GLY A 183 17.21 24.06 10.11
N GLY A 184 16.82 23.21 11.05
CA GLY A 184 15.59 23.33 11.83
C GLY A 184 14.71 22.10 11.79
N MET A 185 13.71 22.08 12.69
CA MET A 185 12.71 21.03 12.72
C MET A 185 11.70 21.28 11.59
N GLN A 186 11.37 20.23 10.85
CA GLN A 186 10.43 20.29 9.74
C GLN A 186 9.18 19.48 10.10
N THR A 187 8.02 20.04 9.80
CA THR A 187 6.73 19.36 9.93
C THR A 187 6.04 19.36 8.59
N GLN A 188 5.54 18.21 8.18
CA GLN A 188 4.71 18.07 6.98
C GLN A 188 3.29 17.69 7.39
N THR A 189 2.31 18.40 6.86
CA THR A 189 0.90 18.06 7.00
C THR A 189 0.33 17.77 5.61
N VAL A 190 -0.38 16.65 5.49
CA VAL A 190 -1.09 16.27 4.26
C VAL A 190 -2.58 16.23 4.57
N SER A 191 -3.39 16.90 3.77
CA SER A 191 -4.85 16.88 3.86
C SER A 191 -5.43 16.56 2.50
N LEU A 192 -6.38 15.65 2.47
CA LEU A 192 -7.01 15.17 1.27
C LEU A 192 -8.52 15.15 1.42
N LYS A 193 -9.23 15.59 0.38
CA LYS A 193 -10.69 15.47 0.27
C LYS A 193 -11.07 14.98 -1.12
N VAL A 194 -11.72 13.83 -1.18
CA VAL A 194 -12.26 13.25 -2.40
C VAL A 194 -13.77 13.12 -2.29
N THR A 195 -14.49 13.72 -3.24
CA THR A 195 -15.95 13.66 -3.30
C THR A 195 -16.41 13.04 -4.60
N LYS A 196 -17.49 12.22 -4.54
CA LYS A 196 -18.20 11.79 -5.74
C LYS A 196 -19.05 12.92 -6.31
N ARG A 197 -19.12 12.98 -7.63
CA ARG A 197 -20.07 13.79 -8.36
C ARG A 197 -21.21 12.93 -8.90
#